data_455028f314fd7b45e27e69ae8cdec877
#
_entry.id   455028f314fd7b45e27e69ae8cdec877
#
_cell.length_a   1.000
_cell.length_b   1.000
_cell.length_c   1.000
_cell.angle_alpha   90.00
_cell.angle_beta   90.00
_cell.angle_gamma   90.00
#
_symmetry.space_group_name_H-M   'P 1'
#
loop_
_entity.id
_entity.type
_entity.pdbx_description
1 polymer ?
#
loop_
_entity_poly.entity_id
_entity_poly.type
_entity_poly.pdbx_seq_one_letter_code
_entity_poly.pdbx_strand_id
1 'polypeptide(L)'
;MVDFAGWSMPVQYSSIVSEHLGTREGVGLFDVSHMGRVVVEGDQAAEWLESMLTRQVRDLSVGRSRYTLITGVDNTDETVQCDGDPVILDDAIVARLANLEGGGHRFSIVVNASNRPRVVRWLKACLPQEGVRLHDTTEETAMIAVQGPLVFGRVQEGILEGPLRNVFSSEILEKVAALKNYGVLETEFDGKPVLVSRSGYTGEDGVEIISSSLSAVMLWERLLEHNTTRPCGLGSRDTLRLEAAMPLYGHELCETTDPFSAGLGFAVNVDGRNFPGADGIRIRRGAGGRCRVGLVFDSRRAARTGDHVLLSEDGTESVCGEITSGSFSPTSERGIALAVVDRVVGNPGQELEVLVRGTRLPVKVVSLPFYRRSHQ
;
A
#
# COMPACT_ATOMS: atom_id res chain seq x y z
N MET A 1 -15.66 4.58 15.64
CA MET A 1 -14.53 5.49 15.40
C MET A 1 -13.39 5.09 16.32
N VAL A 2 -12.16 5.13 15.81
CA VAL A 2 -10.91 4.89 16.55
C VAL A 2 -9.90 5.96 16.18
N ASP A 3 -8.93 6.21 17.05
CA ASP A 3 -7.75 6.96 16.69
C ASP A 3 -6.86 6.10 15.80
N PHE A 4 -6.45 6.64 14.66
CA PHE A 4 -5.51 6.02 13.74
C PHE A 4 -4.52 7.09 13.24
N ALA A 5 -3.31 7.08 13.80
CA ALA A 5 -2.27 8.07 13.52
C ALA A 5 -2.74 9.53 13.70
N GLY A 6 -3.52 9.80 14.74
CA GLY A 6 -4.08 11.12 15.06
C GLY A 6 -5.35 11.49 14.29
N TRP A 7 -5.87 10.58 13.45
CA TRP A 7 -7.12 10.75 12.71
C TRP A 7 -8.24 9.94 13.34
N SER A 8 -9.45 10.51 13.45
CA SER A 8 -10.65 9.79 13.88
C SER A 8 -11.23 9.00 12.71
N MET A 9 -10.97 7.69 12.68
CA MET A 9 -11.30 6.82 11.55
C MET A 9 -12.38 5.79 11.91
N PRO A 10 -13.34 5.50 10.99
CA PRO A 10 -14.31 4.44 11.21
C PRO A 10 -13.64 3.06 11.06
N VAL A 11 -13.84 2.18 12.03
CA VAL A 11 -13.46 0.77 11.89
C VAL A 11 -14.37 0.07 10.90
N GLN A 12 -15.67 0.39 10.96
CA GLN A 12 -16.71 -0.09 10.06
C GLN A 12 -17.90 0.87 10.05
N TYR A 13 -18.67 0.85 8.97
CA TYR A 13 -19.97 1.52 8.83
C TYR A 13 -21.15 0.55 9.05
N SER A 14 -20.99 -0.69 8.58
CA SER A 14 -21.97 -1.78 8.78
C SER A 14 -21.32 -2.94 9.55
N SER A 15 -20.73 -3.89 8.82
CA SER A 15 -19.88 -4.93 9.40
C SER A 15 -18.69 -5.17 8.50
N ILE A 16 -17.54 -5.52 9.11
CA ILE A 16 -16.30 -5.81 8.38
C ILE A 16 -16.54 -6.83 7.26
N VAL A 17 -17.27 -7.91 7.55
CA VAL A 17 -17.57 -8.97 6.57
C VAL A 17 -18.45 -8.44 5.42
N SER A 18 -19.51 -7.68 5.73
CA SER A 18 -20.40 -7.14 4.71
C SER A 18 -19.69 -6.12 3.80
N GLU A 19 -18.86 -5.27 4.38
CA GLU A 19 -18.08 -4.27 3.63
C GLU A 19 -17.03 -4.94 2.75
N HIS A 20 -16.35 -5.96 3.27
CA HIS A 20 -15.38 -6.76 2.54
C HIS A 20 -16.03 -7.43 1.32
N LEU A 21 -17.11 -8.19 1.53
CA LEU A 21 -17.82 -8.88 0.45
C LEU A 21 -18.45 -7.88 -0.52
N GLY A 22 -18.99 -6.76 -0.02
CA GLY A 22 -19.48 -5.68 -0.86
C GLY A 22 -18.42 -5.09 -1.78
N THR A 23 -17.15 -5.03 -1.34
CA THR A 23 -16.01 -4.62 -2.19
C THR A 23 -15.66 -5.69 -3.22
N ARG A 24 -15.75 -6.99 -2.87
CA ARG A 24 -15.49 -8.11 -3.79
C ARG A 24 -16.54 -8.26 -4.88
N GLU A 25 -17.78 -7.91 -4.58
CA GLU A 25 -18.95 -8.10 -5.47
C GLU A 25 -19.41 -6.80 -6.17
N GLY A 26 -19.06 -5.65 -5.61
CA GLY A 26 -19.52 -4.34 -6.06
C GLY A 26 -18.43 -3.29 -6.05
N VAL A 27 -18.63 -2.25 -5.23
CA VAL A 27 -17.67 -1.16 -5.05
C VAL A 27 -17.57 -0.77 -3.58
N GLY A 28 -16.39 -0.89 -3.00
CA GLY A 28 -16.02 -0.32 -1.72
C GLY A 28 -15.48 1.10 -1.87
N LEU A 29 -15.98 2.00 -1.06
CA LEU A 29 -15.53 3.39 -0.97
C LEU A 29 -14.83 3.61 0.37
N PHE A 30 -13.55 3.97 0.33
CA PHE A 30 -12.70 4.14 1.50
C PHE A 30 -12.23 5.58 1.59
N ASP A 31 -12.47 6.23 2.72
CA ASP A 31 -11.75 7.44 3.06
C ASP A 31 -10.33 7.06 3.53
N VAL A 32 -9.34 7.44 2.77
CA VAL A 32 -7.93 7.22 3.05
C VAL A 32 -7.17 8.54 3.18
N SER A 33 -7.88 9.60 3.59
CA SER A 33 -7.32 10.95 3.74
C SER A 33 -6.28 11.06 4.86
N HIS A 34 -6.17 10.06 5.72
CA HIS A 34 -5.11 9.94 6.71
C HIS A 34 -3.72 9.64 6.10
N MET A 35 -3.67 9.05 4.89
CA MET A 35 -2.40 8.81 4.19
C MET A 35 -1.68 10.14 3.92
N GLY A 36 -0.35 10.17 4.09
CA GLY A 36 0.45 11.35 3.79
C GLY A 36 0.53 11.60 2.28
N ARG A 37 0.36 12.85 1.86
CA ARG A 37 0.44 13.29 0.46
C ARG A 37 1.48 14.40 0.34
N VAL A 38 2.57 14.10 -0.35
CA VAL A 38 3.71 15.01 -0.49
C VAL A 38 3.91 15.30 -1.97
N VAL A 39 4.03 16.57 -2.31
CA VAL A 39 4.39 17.03 -3.66
C VAL A 39 5.85 17.46 -3.65
N VAL A 40 6.61 16.96 -4.63
CA VAL A 40 8.01 17.33 -4.86
C VAL A 40 8.13 17.89 -6.26
N GLU A 41 8.73 19.09 -6.38
CA GLU A 41 8.82 19.78 -7.66
C GLU A 41 10.13 20.55 -7.80
N GLY A 42 10.56 20.75 -9.04
CA GLY A 42 11.75 21.52 -9.39
C GLY A 42 12.58 20.86 -10.49
N ASP A 43 13.57 21.59 -10.95
CA ASP A 43 14.45 21.13 -12.05
C ASP A 43 15.28 19.92 -11.64
N GLN A 44 15.67 19.82 -10.37
CA GLN A 44 16.45 18.71 -9.81
C GLN A 44 15.59 17.66 -9.09
N ALA A 45 14.26 17.78 -9.12
CA ALA A 45 13.38 16.88 -8.36
C ALA A 45 13.54 15.40 -8.75
N ALA A 46 13.75 15.10 -10.03
CA ALA A 46 13.93 13.73 -10.50
C ALA A 46 15.27 13.12 -10.01
N GLU A 47 16.35 13.87 -10.08
CA GLU A 47 17.68 13.46 -9.61
C GLU A 47 17.70 13.27 -8.10
N TRP A 48 17.10 14.21 -7.39
CA TRP A 48 17.02 14.15 -5.95
C TRP A 48 16.19 12.96 -5.47
N LEU A 49 14.99 12.73 -6.03
CA LEU A 49 14.19 11.56 -5.70
C LEU A 49 14.87 10.24 -6.07
N GLU A 50 15.62 10.21 -7.18
CA GLU A 50 16.45 9.05 -7.54
C GLU A 50 17.47 8.71 -6.46
N SER A 51 18.01 9.71 -5.75
CA SER A 51 18.96 9.54 -4.65
C SER A 51 18.30 9.25 -3.29
N MET A 52 16.97 9.37 -3.16
CA MET A 52 16.24 9.18 -1.90
C MET A 52 15.41 7.90 -1.85
N LEU A 53 15.05 7.32 -3.00
CA LEU A 53 14.13 6.21 -3.11
C LEU A 53 14.87 4.93 -3.54
N THR A 54 14.44 3.79 -3.02
CA THR A 54 15.04 2.48 -3.35
C THR A 54 14.78 2.06 -4.78
N ARG A 55 13.70 2.59 -5.40
CA ARG A 55 13.35 2.31 -6.78
C ARG A 55 13.71 3.47 -7.69
N GLN A 56 14.16 3.14 -8.90
CA GLN A 56 14.48 4.12 -9.94
C GLN A 56 13.24 4.96 -10.28
N VAL A 57 13.40 6.28 -10.40
CA VAL A 57 12.31 7.22 -10.72
C VAL A 57 12.61 8.12 -11.92
N ARG A 58 13.88 8.23 -12.33
CA ARG A 58 14.28 9.04 -13.51
C ARG A 58 13.67 8.54 -14.81
N ASP A 59 13.46 7.23 -14.93
CA ASP A 59 12.83 6.56 -16.07
C ASP A 59 11.30 6.54 -16.00
N LEU A 60 10.71 7.06 -14.93
CA LEU A 60 9.27 7.09 -14.76
C LEU A 60 8.65 8.12 -15.70
N SER A 61 7.80 7.66 -16.62
CA SER A 61 7.11 8.54 -17.56
C SER A 61 6.03 9.37 -16.85
N VAL A 62 5.74 10.56 -17.38
CA VAL A 62 4.59 11.37 -16.96
C VAL A 62 3.31 10.53 -17.04
N GLY A 63 2.44 10.64 -16.03
CA GLY A 63 1.22 9.85 -15.92
C GLY A 63 1.42 8.40 -15.45
N ARG A 64 2.58 8.10 -14.84
CA ARG A 64 2.87 6.79 -14.25
C ARG A 64 3.27 6.92 -12.79
N SER A 65 2.97 5.88 -12.02
CA SER A 65 3.41 5.75 -10.63
C SER A 65 4.16 4.44 -10.40
N ARG A 66 4.83 4.35 -9.27
CA ARG A 66 5.67 3.22 -8.89
C ARG A 66 5.69 3.04 -7.38
N TYR A 67 5.55 1.79 -6.92
CA TYR A 67 5.78 1.43 -5.53
C TYR A 67 7.28 1.42 -5.24
N THR A 68 7.69 1.99 -4.12
CA THR A 68 9.09 2.12 -3.69
C THR A 68 9.18 2.08 -2.17
N LEU A 69 10.38 1.93 -1.64
CA LEU A 69 10.65 2.14 -0.22
C LEU A 69 11.39 3.47 -0.05
N ILE A 70 11.16 4.10 1.08
CA ILE A 70 11.92 5.24 1.57
C ILE A 70 12.81 4.70 2.68
N THR A 71 14.11 4.80 2.49
CA THR A 71 15.10 4.38 3.47
C THR A 71 15.82 5.58 4.07
N GLY A 72 16.25 5.44 5.29
CA GLY A 72 17.03 6.43 6.02
C GLY A 72 18.11 5.75 6.82
N VAL A 73 18.73 6.52 7.69
CA VAL A 73 19.66 6.02 8.71
C VAL A 73 18.98 6.17 10.07
N ASP A 74 19.17 5.17 10.93
CA ASP A 74 18.68 5.24 12.29
C ASP A 74 19.52 6.25 13.06
N ASN A 75 18.99 7.45 13.22
CA ASN A 75 19.53 8.45 14.12
C ASN A 75 18.40 8.84 15.07
N THR A 76 18.42 8.25 16.23
CA THR A 76 17.60 8.67 17.38
C THR A 76 18.03 10.03 17.92
N ASP A 77 19.13 10.61 17.42
CA ASP A 77 19.65 11.93 17.77
C ASP A 77 19.56 12.93 16.61
N GLU A 78 19.30 14.19 16.90
CA GLU A 78 18.88 15.30 16.05
C GLU A 78 19.83 15.67 14.88
N THR A 79 20.92 14.96 14.67
CA THR A 79 21.87 15.20 13.58
C THR A 79 21.87 14.06 12.58
N VAL A 80 21.30 14.32 11.39
CA VAL A 80 21.31 13.41 10.26
C VAL A 80 22.75 13.13 9.81
N GLN A 81 23.34 12.01 10.24
CA GLN A 81 24.58 11.48 9.67
C GLN A 81 24.25 10.21 8.87
N CYS A 82 24.81 10.11 7.65
CA CYS A 82 24.50 9.03 6.71
C CYS A 82 25.22 7.70 6.97
N ASP A 83 25.83 7.51 8.13
CA ASP A 83 26.74 6.38 8.44
C ASP A 83 26.10 5.27 9.33
N GLY A 84 24.79 5.34 9.62
CA GLY A 84 24.08 4.34 10.42
C GLY A 84 23.59 3.13 9.61
N ASP A 85 23.12 2.09 10.32
CA ASP A 85 22.44 0.95 9.69
C ASP A 85 21.20 1.43 8.92
N PRO A 86 20.98 0.91 7.72
CA PRO A 86 19.82 1.29 6.92
C PRO A 86 18.52 0.82 7.55
N VAL A 87 17.57 1.73 7.67
CA VAL A 87 16.22 1.43 8.13
C VAL A 87 15.20 1.76 7.04
N ILE A 88 14.14 0.98 6.96
CA ILE A 88 12.98 1.32 6.13
C ILE A 88 12.10 2.29 6.93
N LEU A 89 12.07 3.54 6.47
CA LEU A 89 11.24 4.58 7.08
C LEU A 89 9.77 4.40 6.69
N ASP A 90 9.54 4.01 5.44
CA ASP A 90 8.19 3.78 4.90
C ASP A 90 8.22 3.04 3.57
N ASP A 91 7.05 2.53 3.16
CA ASP A 91 6.75 2.19 1.78
C ASP A 91 5.83 3.26 1.17
N ALA A 92 6.02 3.55 -0.10
CA ALA A 92 5.38 4.68 -0.76
C ALA A 92 5.00 4.39 -2.21
N ILE A 93 4.03 5.15 -2.72
CA ILE A 93 3.75 5.25 -4.14
C ILE A 93 4.25 6.61 -4.63
N VAL A 94 5.20 6.62 -5.56
CA VAL A 94 5.68 7.82 -6.24
C VAL A 94 5.07 7.90 -7.64
N ALA A 95 4.44 9.02 -7.96
CA ALA A 95 3.84 9.30 -9.28
C ALA A 95 4.52 10.49 -9.94
N ARG A 96 4.83 10.36 -11.23
CA ARG A 96 5.32 11.49 -12.04
C ARG A 96 4.14 12.21 -12.69
N LEU A 97 3.98 13.47 -12.32
CA LEU A 97 2.94 14.36 -12.80
C LEU A 97 3.42 15.12 -14.04
N ALA A 98 2.51 15.89 -14.66
CA ALA A 98 2.88 16.82 -15.74
C ALA A 98 3.99 17.77 -15.25
N ASN A 99 4.90 18.12 -16.16
CA ASN A 99 5.96 19.06 -15.85
C ASN A 99 5.39 20.44 -15.53
N LEU A 100 6.12 21.21 -14.76
CA LEU A 100 5.80 22.60 -14.48
C LEU A 100 5.90 23.46 -15.78
N GLU A 101 5.13 24.53 -15.82
CA GLU A 101 5.36 25.59 -16.79
C GLU A 101 6.80 26.10 -16.60
N GLY A 102 7.62 26.02 -17.65
CA GLY A 102 9.06 26.31 -17.57
C GLY A 102 9.99 25.12 -17.48
N GLY A 103 9.47 23.87 -17.37
CA GLY A 103 10.22 22.64 -17.61
C GLY A 103 10.61 21.82 -16.39
N GLY A 104 10.40 22.29 -15.17
CA GLY A 104 10.71 21.53 -13.95
C GLY A 104 9.85 20.30 -13.78
N HIS A 105 10.39 19.27 -13.10
CA HIS A 105 9.70 18.02 -12.82
C HIS A 105 8.77 18.15 -11.62
N ARG A 106 7.67 17.38 -11.62
CA ARG A 106 6.72 17.33 -10.52
C ARG A 106 6.33 15.88 -10.20
N PHE A 107 6.35 15.56 -8.90
CA PHE A 107 6.00 14.24 -8.38
C PHE A 107 5.00 14.36 -7.24
N SER A 108 4.13 13.36 -7.13
CA SER A 108 3.29 13.11 -5.94
C SER A 108 3.79 11.86 -5.25
N ILE A 109 3.91 11.89 -3.94
CA ILE A 109 4.30 10.75 -3.12
C ILE A 109 3.21 10.53 -2.08
N VAL A 110 2.69 9.30 -2.02
CA VAL A 110 1.74 8.87 -0.99
C VAL A 110 2.49 7.96 -0.02
N VAL A 111 2.42 8.28 1.28
CA VAL A 111 3.10 7.59 2.37
C VAL A 111 2.12 7.18 3.47
N ASN A 112 2.51 6.24 4.34
CA ASN A 112 1.66 5.79 5.44
C ASN A 112 1.43 6.90 6.47
N ALA A 113 0.22 6.94 7.02
CA ALA A 113 -0.22 7.98 7.95
C ALA A 113 0.69 8.12 9.18
N SER A 114 1.02 6.99 9.84
CA SER A 114 1.86 6.96 11.03
C SER A 114 3.30 7.41 10.76
N ASN A 115 3.77 7.21 9.53
CA ASN A 115 5.15 7.53 9.13
C ASN A 115 5.29 8.93 8.52
N ARG A 116 4.17 9.57 8.12
CA ARG A 116 4.18 10.91 7.48
C ARG A 116 5.10 11.91 8.21
N PRO A 117 4.98 12.13 9.54
CA PRO A 117 5.80 13.14 10.21
C PRO A 117 7.29 12.86 10.10
N ARG A 118 7.68 11.58 10.23
CA ARG A 118 9.07 11.13 10.15
C ARG A 118 9.60 11.25 8.72
N VAL A 119 8.84 10.75 7.75
CA VAL A 119 9.21 10.80 6.33
C VAL A 119 9.36 12.25 5.84
N VAL A 120 8.40 13.12 6.15
CA VAL A 120 8.47 14.53 5.77
C VAL A 120 9.68 15.22 6.40
N ARG A 121 9.97 14.94 7.67
CA ARG A 121 11.16 15.48 8.35
C ARG A 121 12.44 15.01 7.69
N TRP A 122 12.55 13.71 7.40
CA TRP A 122 13.70 13.11 6.72
C TRP A 122 13.93 13.71 5.34
N LEU A 123 12.90 13.73 4.51
CA LEU A 123 12.98 14.28 3.16
C LEU A 123 13.35 15.77 3.19
N LYS A 124 12.80 16.57 4.12
CA LYS A 124 13.16 17.99 4.28
C LYS A 124 14.61 18.18 4.72
N ALA A 125 15.12 17.33 5.60
CA ALA A 125 16.52 17.39 6.04
C ALA A 125 17.52 17.05 4.91
N CYS A 126 17.08 16.29 3.91
CA CYS A 126 17.90 15.89 2.76
C CYS A 126 17.67 16.77 1.52
N LEU A 127 16.88 17.85 1.61
CA LEU A 127 16.67 18.74 0.47
C LEU A 127 17.97 19.46 0.07
N PRO A 128 18.26 19.56 -1.25
CA PRO A 128 19.31 20.42 -1.72
C PRO A 128 18.96 21.89 -1.45
N GLN A 129 19.95 22.77 -1.42
CA GLN A 129 19.75 24.20 -1.17
C GLN A 129 18.85 24.88 -2.20
N GLU A 130 18.89 24.42 -3.44
CA GLU A 130 18.14 24.96 -4.57
C GLU A 130 17.65 23.83 -5.50
N GLY A 131 16.72 24.14 -6.38
CA GLY A 131 16.27 23.24 -7.45
C GLY A 131 15.24 22.19 -7.07
N VAL A 132 14.87 22.08 -5.76
CA VAL A 132 13.80 21.19 -5.29
C VAL A 132 12.95 21.86 -4.24
N ARG A 133 11.65 21.77 -4.37
CA ARG A 133 10.65 22.15 -3.35
C ARG A 133 9.85 20.94 -2.92
N LEU A 134 9.54 20.86 -1.62
CA LEU A 134 8.74 19.81 -1.02
C LEU A 134 7.58 20.42 -0.24
N HIS A 135 6.36 20.02 -0.60
CA HIS A 135 5.12 20.45 0.02
C HIS A 135 4.37 19.25 0.58
N ASP A 136 4.09 19.26 1.87
CA ASP A 136 3.17 18.32 2.50
C ASP A 136 1.75 18.88 2.35
N THR A 137 0.97 18.30 1.43
CA THR A 137 -0.38 18.73 1.08
C THR A 137 -1.47 17.94 1.80
N THR A 138 -1.11 17.13 2.79
CA THR A 138 -2.02 16.18 3.44
C THR A 138 -3.26 16.84 4.02
N GLU A 139 -3.12 17.98 4.70
CA GLU A 139 -4.24 18.66 5.37
C GLU A 139 -5.08 19.52 4.42
N GLU A 140 -4.52 19.87 3.28
CA GLU A 140 -5.20 20.68 2.25
C GLU A 140 -6.03 19.83 1.29
N THR A 141 -5.73 18.52 1.25
CA THR A 141 -6.33 17.57 0.32
C THR A 141 -7.03 16.43 1.06
N ALA A 142 -7.86 15.70 0.35
CA ALA A 142 -8.42 14.42 0.77
C ALA A 142 -8.09 13.35 -0.26
N MET A 143 -8.11 12.10 0.16
CA MET A 143 -7.87 10.95 -0.71
C MET A 143 -8.96 9.91 -0.51
N ILE A 144 -9.64 9.54 -1.59
CA ILE A 144 -10.73 8.56 -1.59
C ILE A 144 -10.36 7.41 -2.50
N ALA A 145 -10.41 6.17 -1.98
CA ALA A 145 -10.22 4.97 -2.78
C ALA A 145 -11.57 4.36 -3.16
N VAL A 146 -11.74 4.10 -4.46
CA VAL A 146 -12.94 3.50 -5.08
C VAL A 146 -12.50 2.16 -5.66
N GLN A 147 -12.88 1.05 -5.03
CA GLN A 147 -12.30 -0.26 -5.26
C GLN A 147 -13.36 -1.33 -5.48
N GLY A 148 -13.18 -2.20 -6.46
CA GLY A 148 -14.07 -3.33 -6.70
C GLY A 148 -14.31 -3.60 -8.18
N PRO A 149 -14.90 -4.77 -8.53
CA PRO A 149 -15.10 -5.18 -9.93
C PRO A 149 -16.07 -4.29 -10.70
N LEU A 150 -16.91 -3.53 -10.03
CA LEU A 150 -17.90 -2.65 -10.65
C LEU A 150 -17.53 -1.16 -10.64
N VAL A 151 -16.27 -0.81 -10.36
CA VAL A 151 -15.82 0.60 -10.32
C VAL A 151 -16.07 1.31 -11.66
N PHE A 152 -15.83 0.64 -12.76
CA PHE A 152 -16.14 1.15 -14.11
C PHE A 152 -17.52 0.68 -14.59
N GLY A 153 -18.16 -0.25 -13.87
CA GLY A 153 -19.42 -0.87 -14.24
C GLY A 153 -19.31 -1.81 -15.43
N ARG A 154 -20.49 -2.22 -15.94
CA ARG A 154 -20.59 -2.97 -17.18
C ARG A 154 -20.75 -1.97 -18.34
N VAL A 155 -20.22 -2.31 -19.50
CA VAL A 155 -20.46 -1.53 -20.71
C VAL A 155 -21.87 -1.89 -21.21
N GLN A 156 -22.80 -0.96 -21.09
CA GLN A 156 -24.12 -1.04 -21.74
C GLN A 156 -24.21 0.03 -22.83
N GLU A 157 -24.51 -0.39 -24.06
CA GLU A 157 -24.61 0.51 -25.22
C GLU A 157 -23.38 1.42 -25.41
N GLY A 158 -22.18 0.94 -25.04
CA GLY A 158 -20.93 1.71 -25.10
C GLY A 158 -20.68 2.65 -23.91
N ILE A 159 -21.54 2.64 -22.90
CA ILE A 159 -21.44 3.51 -21.71
C ILE A 159 -20.93 2.70 -20.50
N LEU A 160 -19.98 3.26 -19.77
CA LEU A 160 -19.50 2.71 -18.50
C LEU A 160 -20.49 3.06 -17.37
N GLU A 161 -21.10 2.04 -16.77
CA GLU A 161 -22.21 2.16 -15.79
C GLU A 161 -21.73 2.08 -14.32
N GLY A 162 -20.48 2.40 -14.02
CA GLY A 162 -19.95 2.40 -12.65
C GLY A 162 -20.12 3.74 -11.94
N PRO A 163 -19.82 3.81 -10.61
CA PRO A 163 -20.00 5.02 -9.79
C PRO A 163 -19.17 6.22 -10.27
N LEU A 164 -18.09 6.01 -11.00
CA LEU A 164 -17.27 7.10 -11.51
C LEU A 164 -17.99 7.98 -12.54
N ARG A 165 -19.08 7.48 -13.15
CA ARG A 165 -19.94 8.30 -14.05
C ARG A 165 -20.65 9.45 -13.33
N ASN A 166 -20.87 9.32 -12.02
CA ASN A 166 -21.48 10.37 -11.21
C ASN A 166 -20.50 11.51 -10.89
N VAL A 167 -19.21 11.26 -11.15
CA VAL A 167 -18.11 12.17 -10.81
C VAL A 167 -17.49 12.79 -12.05
N PHE A 168 -17.27 12.01 -13.10
CA PHE A 168 -16.55 12.42 -14.29
C PHE A 168 -17.44 12.50 -15.52
N SER A 169 -17.15 13.44 -16.42
CA SER A 169 -17.73 13.45 -17.75
C SER A 169 -17.34 12.18 -18.51
N SER A 170 -18.12 11.82 -19.56
CA SER A 170 -17.82 10.63 -20.36
C SER A 170 -16.39 10.63 -20.92
N GLU A 171 -15.90 11.79 -21.38
CA GLU A 171 -14.54 11.94 -21.89
C GLU A 171 -13.47 11.65 -20.83
N ILE A 172 -13.63 12.19 -19.62
CA ILE A 172 -12.71 11.94 -18.51
C ILE A 172 -12.80 10.48 -18.06
N LEU A 173 -14.01 9.94 -17.95
CA LEU A 173 -14.23 8.55 -17.55
C LEU A 173 -13.57 7.55 -18.50
N GLU A 174 -13.62 7.77 -19.79
CA GLU A 174 -12.92 6.95 -20.80
C GLU A 174 -11.40 6.99 -20.58
N LYS A 175 -10.82 8.18 -20.33
CA LYS A 175 -9.38 8.33 -20.02
C LYS A 175 -9.01 7.61 -18.74
N VAL A 176 -9.83 7.71 -17.70
CA VAL A 176 -9.59 7.03 -16.42
C VAL A 176 -9.69 5.50 -16.60
N ALA A 177 -10.68 5.02 -17.32
CA ALA A 177 -10.85 3.60 -17.60
C ALA A 177 -9.72 3.01 -18.47
N ALA A 178 -9.14 3.81 -19.36
CA ALA A 178 -8.00 3.43 -20.19
C ALA A 178 -6.65 3.40 -19.44
N LEU A 179 -6.58 3.94 -18.23
CA LEU A 179 -5.36 3.88 -17.42
C LEU A 179 -4.96 2.42 -17.18
N LYS A 180 -3.68 2.12 -17.37
CA LYS A 180 -3.11 0.84 -16.93
C LYS A 180 -2.86 0.89 -15.42
N ASN A 181 -2.69 -0.26 -14.78
CA ASN A 181 -2.26 -0.33 -13.39
C ASN A 181 -1.05 0.58 -13.17
N TYR A 182 -1.06 1.36 -12.07
CA TYR A 182 -0.10 2.40 -11.77
C TYR A 182 -0.09 3.57 -12.79
N GLY A 183 -1.15 3.72 -13.59
CA GLY A 183 -1.41 4.92 -14.39
C GLY A 183 -1.96 6.04 -13.53
N VAL A 184 -1.62 7.28 -13.90
CA VAL A 184 -2.05 8.49 -13.18
C VAL A 184 -2.55 9.52 -14.18
N LEU A 185 -3.64 10.17 -13.86
CA LEU A 185 -4.27 11.21 -14.67
C LEU A 185 -4.53 12.45 -13.81
N GLU A 186 -3.98 13.58 -14.21
CA GLU A 186 -4.40 14.88 -13.71
C GLU A 186 -5.63 15.32 -14.52
N THR A 187 -6.72 15.62 -13.84
CA THR A 187 -8.00 16.00 -14.43
C THR A 187 -8.77 16.92 -13.49
N GLU A 188 -10.07 17.06 -13.69
CA GLU A 188 -10.91 17.90 -12.85
C GLU A 188 -12.17 17.18 -12.37
N PHE A 189 -12.65 17.64 -11.24
CA PHE A 189 -13.98 17.33 -10.69
C PHE A 189 -14.63 18.65 -10.27
N ASP A 190 -15.80 18.95 -10.85
CA ASP A 190 -16.53 20.20 -10.60
C ASP A 190 -15.67 21.47 -10.83
N GLY A 191 -14.88 21.46 -11.92
CA GLY A 191 -13.98 22.57 -12.28
C GLY A 191 -12.75 22.73 -11.36
N LYS A 192 -12.49 21.77 -10.47
CA LYS A 192 -11.33 21.78 -9.56
C LYS A 192 -10.38 20.63 -9.89
N PRO A 193 -9.06 20.86 -9.78
CA PRO A 193 -8.08 19.83 -10.10
C PRO A 193 -8.19 18.63 -9.16
N VAL A 194 -8.11 17.44 -9.75
CA VAL A 194 -8.00 16.16 -9.03
C VAL A 194 -6.93 15.29 -9.69
N LEU A 195 -6.31 14.44 -8.87
CA LEU A 195 -5.36 13.43 -9.32
C LEU A 195 -6.02 12.06 -9.17
N VAL A 196 -6.14 11.33 -10.27
CA VAL A 196 -6.71 9.98 -10.29
C VAL A 196 -5.60 8.98 -10.57
N SER A 197 -5.39 8.03 -9.68
CA SER A 197 -4.42 6.93 -9.83
C SER A 197 -5.14 5.60 -9.97
N ARG A 198 -4.79 4.78 -10.97
CA ARG A 198 -5.29 3.40 -11.05
C ARG A 198 -4.44 2.51 -10.14
N SER A 199 -4.74 2.57 -8.88
CA SER A 199 -4.06 1.91 -7.77
C SER A 199 -5.07 1.54 -6.70
N GLY A 200 -4.62 0.81 -5.69
CA GLY A 200 -5.45 0.42 -4.55
C GLY A 200 -4.76 -0.59 -3.65
N TYR A 201 -5.44 -0.93 -2.57
CA TYR A 201 -4.91 -1.77 -1.48
C TYR A 201 -5.86 -2.94 -1.15
N THR A 202 -6.62 -3.40 -2.14
CA THR A 202 -7.68 -4.40 -1.95
C THR A 202 -7.48 -5.69 -2.75
N GLY A 203 -6.63 -5.65 -3.77
CA GLY A 203 -6.52 -6.73 -4.76
C GLY A 203 -7.57 -6.65 -5.87
N GLU A 204 -8.56 -5.75 -5.75
CA GLU A 204 -9.52 -5.45 -6.79
C GLU A 204 -9.00 -4.41 -7.78
N ASP A 205 -9.76 -4.19 -8.85
CA ASP A 205 -9.59 -3.04 -9.71
C ASP A 205 -10.12 -1.78 -9.01
N GLY A 206 -9.60 -0.63 -9.40
CA GLY A 206 -10.09 0.61 -8.83
C GLY A 206 -9.17 1.79 -9.05
N VAL A 207 -9.59 2.89 -8.45
CA VAL A 207 -8.85 4.15 -8.49
C VAL A 207 -8.74 4.74 -7.08
N GLU A 208 -7.73 5.58 -6.92
CA GLU A 208 -7.58 6.46 -5.77
C GLU A 208 -7.61 7.90 -6.30
N ILE A 209 -8.46 8.73 -5.69
CA ILE A 209 -8.72 10.10 -6.14
C ILE A 209 -8.23 11.05 -5.04
N ILE A 210 -7.27 11.91 -5.37
CA ILE A 210 -6.84 13.00 -4.51
C ILE A 210 -7.53 14.28 -5.01
N SER A 211 -8.26 14.95 -4.11
CA SER A 211 -8.96 16.21 -4.37
C SER A 211 -8.63 17.24 -3.30
N SER A 212 -9.05 18.48 -3.49
CA SER A 212 -9.04 19.44 -2.37
C SER A 212 -9.96 18.95 -1.24
N SER A 213 -9.62 19.24 0.00
CA SER A 213 -10.48 18.95 1.16
C SER A 213 -11.89 19.54 1.02
N LEU A 214 -12.01 20.70 0.37
CA LEU A 214 -13.28 21.38 0.11
C LEU A 214 -14.20 20.60 -0.86
N SER A 215 -13.64 19.80 -1.76
CA SER A 215 -14.42 19.02 -2.74
C SER A 215 -14.72 17.60 -2.26
N ALA A 216 -14.04 17.15 -1.20
CA ALA A 216 -14.04 15.76 -0.79
C ALA A 216 -15.42 15.23 -0.40
N VAL A 217 -16.21 16.04 0.34
CA VAL A 217 -17.56 15.64 0.77
C VAL A 217 -18.47 15.42 -0.43
N MET A 218 -18.48 16.39 -1.37
CA MET A 218 -19.30 16.28 -2.57
C MET A 218 -18.88 15.10 -3.45
N LEU A 219 -17.56 14.85 -3.57
CA LEU A 219 -17.02 13.70 -4.28
C LEU A 219 -17.49 12.37 -3.65
N TRP A 220 -17.42 12.29 -2.32
CA TRP A 220 -17.86 11.13 -1.54
C TRP A 220 -19.37 10.87 -1.72
N GLU A 221 -20.19 11.91 -1.57
CA GLU A 221 -21.65 11.80 -1.71
C GLU A 221 -22.06 11.34 -3.11
N ARG A 222 -21.49 11.93 -4.17
CA ARG A 222 -21.79 11.52 -5.55
C ARG A 222 -21.40 10.08 -5.85
N LEU A 223 -20.28 9.60 -5.29
CA LEU A 223 -19.88 8.20 -5.43
C LEU A 223 -20.84 7.26 -4.71
N LEU A 224 -21.38 7.66 -3.54
CA LEU A 224 -22.35 6.90 -2.76
C LEU A 224 -23.76 6.86 -3.37
N GLU A 225 -24.13 7.80 -4.25
CA GLU A 225 -25.41 7.75 -4.96
C GLU A 225 -25.57 6.49 -5.83
N HIS A 226 -24.46 5.87 -6.22
CA HIS A 226 -24.52 4.66 -7.02
C HIS A 226 -24.83 3.43 -6.16
N ASN A 227 -25.84 2.66 -6.56
CA ASN A 227 -26.43 1.54 -5.78
C ASN A 227 -25.45 0.40 -5.46
N THR A 228 -24.36 0.24 -6.23
CA THR A 228 -23.33 -0.77 -5.98
C THR A 228 -22.24 -0.30 -5.02
N THR A 229 -22.24 0.98 -4.65
CA THR A 229 -21.21 1.58 -3.80
C THR A 229 -21.57 1.46 -2.32
N ARG A 230 -20.60 1.05 -1.51
CA ARG A 230 -20.75 0.95 -0.06
C ARG A 230 -19.58 1.63 0.65
N PRO A 231 -19.83 2.42 1.72
CA PRO A 231 -18.75 2.94 2.53
C PRO A 231 -18.10 1.80 3.30
N CYS A 232 -16.77 1.84 3.41
CA CYS A 232 -15.95 0.79 3.99
C CYS A 232 -14.95 1.39 4.97
N GLY A 233 -14.82 0.76 6.15
CA GLY A 233 -13.90 1.20 7.21
C GLY A 233 -12.56 0.47 7.20
N LEU A 234 -11.73 0.80 8.21
CA LEU A 234 -10.39 0.23 8.37
C LEU A 234 -10.39 -1.29 8.52
N GLY A 235 -11.43 -1.87 9.15
CA GLY A 235 -11.52 -3.32 9.36
C GLY A 235 -11.65 -4.10 8.05
N SER A 236 -12.50 -3.66 7.13
CA SER A 236 -12.62 -4.27 5.80
C SER A 236 -11.39 -3.97 4.93
N ARG A 237 -10.80 -2.78 5.03
CA ARG A 237 -9.53 -2.46 4.37
C ARG A 237 -8.42 -3.43 4.79
N ASP A 238 -8.30 -3.77 6.08
CA ASP A 238 -7.28 -4.69 6.57
C ASP A 238 -7.52 -6.13 6.10
N THR A 239 -8.76 -6.63 6.14
CA THR A 239 -9.04 -7.98 5.64
C THR A 239 -8.83 -8.12 4.13
N LEU A 240 -9.17 -7.08 3.35
CA LEU A 240 -8.96 -7.04 1.88
C LEU A 240 -7.48 -7.03 1.51
N ARG A 241 -6.68 -6.16 2.15
CA ARG A 241 -5.24 -6.10 1.86
C ARG A 241 -4.54 -7.40 2.23
N LEU A 242 -4.95 -8.04 3.36
CA LEU A 242 -4.38 -9.30 3.81
C LEU A 242 -4.65 -10.42 2.79
N GLU A 243 -5.88 -10.53 2.27
CA GLU A 243 -6.20 -11.49 1.19
C GLU A 243 -5.38 -11.22 -0.07
N ALA A 244 -5.13 -9.97 -0.40
CA ALA A 244 -4.27 -9.55 -1.51
C ALA A 244 -2.76 -9.70 -1.20
N ALA A 245 -2.41 -10.11 0.02
CA ALA A 245 -1.05 -10.23 0.53
C ALA A 245 -0.22 -8.94 0.43
N MET A 246 -0.87 -7.79 0.51
CA MET A 246 -0.21 -6.50 0.53
C MET A 246 0.38 -6.22 1.91
N PRO A 247 1.63 -5.76 2.01
CA PRO A 247 2.29 -5.50 3.28
C PRO A 247 1.64 -4.28 3.97
N LEU A 248 1.68 -4.29 5.30
CA LEU A 248 1.33 -3.17 6.15
C LEU A 248 2.56 -2.76 6.96
N TYR A 249 2.89 -1.47 6.95
CA TYR A 249 3.96 -0.95 7.79
C TYR A 249 3.60 -1.09 9.28
N GLY A 250 4.55 -1.56 10.07
CA GLY A 250 4.34 -1.98 11.45
C GLY A 250 4.05 -3.47 11.62
N HIS A 251 3.83 -4.21 10.52
CA HIS A 251 3.55 -5.64 10.46
C HIS A 251 4.56 -6.38 9.57
N GLU A 252 4.36 -6.38 8.25
CA GLU A 252 5.27 -6.99 7.28
C GLU A 252 6.51 -6.13 7.02
N LEU A 253 6.41 -4.84 7.27
CA LEU A 253 7.49 -3.86 7.16
C LEU A 253 7.66 -3.11 8.46
N CYS A 254 8.90 -2.93 8.86
CA CYS A 254 9.32 -2.03 9.93
C CYS A 254 10.75 -1.56 9.64
N GLU A 255 11.29 -0.75 10.51
CA GLU A 255 12.64 -0.19 10.36
C GLU A 255 13.72 -1.25 10.12
N THR A 256 13.66 -2.37 10.84
CA THR A 256 14.65 -3.43 10.79
C THR A 256 14.38 -4.52 9.76
N THR A 257 13.27 -4.41 9.01
CA THR A 257 12.87 -5.42 8.02
C THR A 257 13.86 -5.45 6.84
N ASP A 258 14.31 -6.64 6.47
CA ASP A 258 14.99 -6.84 5.20
C ASP A 258 13.96 -6.90 4.05
N PRO A 259 14.06 -6.02 3.04
CA PRO A 259 13.08 -6.00 1.93
C PRO A 259 12.99 -7.33 1.17
N PHE A 260 14.08 -8.09 1.09
CA PHE A 260 14.07 -9.36 0.37
C PHE A 260 13.34 -10.45 1.15
N SER A 261 13.54 -10.49 2.47
CA SER A 261 12.79 -11.39 3.36
C SER A 261 11.30 -11.05 3.39
N ALA A 262 10.94 -9.76 3.30
CA ALA A 262 9.56 -9.31 3.18
C ALA A 262 8.92 -9.56 1.80
N GLY A 263 9.65 -10.11 0.83
CA GLY A 263 9.16 -10.33 -0.53
C GLY A 263 9.04 -9.06 -1.36
N LEU A 264 9.71 -7.98 -0.98
CA LEU A 264 9.67 -6.66 -1.61
C LEU A 264 10.92 -6.34 -2.44
N GLY A 265 11.72 -7.36 -2.78
CA GLY A 265 12.90 -7.17 -3.62
C GLY A 265 12.60 -6.48 -4.96
N PHE A 266 11.39 -6.58 -5.49
CA PHE A 266 10.94 -5.88 -6.69
C PHE A 266 10.89 -4.34 -6.51
N ALA A 267 10.77 -3.86 -5.28
CA ALA A 267 10.74 -2.43 -4.93
C ALA A 267 12.15 -1.84 -4.71
N VAL A 268 13.20 -2.61 -4.96
CA VAL A 268 14.58 -2.23 -4.66
C VAL A 268 15.47 -2.41 -5.90
N ASN A 269 16.09 -1.33 -6.35
CA ASN A 269 17.09 -1.32 -7.40
C ASN A 269 18.41 -0.79 -6.80
N VAL A 270 19.31 -1.67 -6.40
CA VAL A 270 20.58 -1.30 -5.75
C VAL A 270 21.78 -1.25 -6.70
N ASP A 271 21.65 -1.91 -7.88
CA ASP A 271 22.78 -2.05 -8.81
C ASP A 271 23.06 -0.70 -9.48
N GLY A 272 24.28 -0.18 -9.30
CA GLY A 272 24.71 1.10 -9.87
C GLY A 272 24.06 2.35 -9.28
N ARG A 273 23.32 2.22 -8.16
CA ARG A 273 22.60 3.33 -7.52
C ARG A 273 23.10 3.55 -6.09
N ASN A 274 23.03 4.82 -5.68
CA ASN A 274 23.32 5.22 -4.33
C ASN A 274 22.11 5.97 -3.75
N PHE A 275 21.64 5.51 -2.60
CA PHE A 275 20.56 6.12 -1.80
C PHE A 275 20.80 5.75 -0.33
N PRO A 276 20.22 6.43 0.65
CA PRO A 276 20.42 6.13 2.05
C PRO A 276 20.17 4.65 2.36
N GLY A 277 21.18 3.95 2.89
CA GLY A 277 21.09 2.53 3.22
C GLY A 277 21.35 1.55 2.06
N ALA A 278 21.73 2.00 0.87
CA ALA A 278 21.95 1.13 -0.29
C ALA A 278 23.00 0.03 -0.02
N ASP A 279 24.10 0.33 0.69
CA ASP A 279 25.16 -0.64 0.99
C ASP A 279 24.67 -1.74 1.94
N GLY A 280 23.96 -1.38 3.00
CA GLY A 280 23.36 -2.36 3.90
C GLY A 280 22.35 -3.27 3.21
N ILE A 281 21.56 -2.73 2.29
CA ILE A 281 20.62 -3.52 1.47
C ILE A 281 21.38 -4.46 0.52
N ARG A 282 22.48 -4.04 -0.11
CA ARG A 282 23.33 -4.90 -0.95
C ARG A 282 23.89 -6.09 -0.17
N ILE A 283 24.36 -5.86 1.05
CA ILE A 283 24.91 -6.92 1.92
C ILE A 283 23.81 -7.95 2.25
N ARG A 284 22.59 -7.49 2.53
CA ARG A 284 21.45 -8.38 2.86
C ARG A 284 20.91 -9.14 1.65
N ARG A 285 21.15 -8.66 0.43
CA ARG A 285 20.71 -9.33 -0.79
C ARG A 285 21.37 -10.71 -0.92
N GLY A 286 20.60 -11.75 -0.75
CA GLY A 286 21.07 -13.14 -0.81
C GLY A 286 21.55 -13.73 0.53
N ALA A 287 21.65 -12.96 1.59
CA ALA A 287 21.97 -13.45 2.94
C ALA A 287 20.75 -14.03 3.67
N GLY A 288 19.56 -13.92 3.11
CA GLY A 288 18.29 -14.14 3.80
C GLY A 288 18.06 -15.59 4.22
N GLY A 289 18.12 -15.85 5.53
CA GLY A 289 17.66 -17.08 6.16
C GLY A 289 16.12 -17.16 6.31
N ARG A 290 15.39 -16.04 6.12
CA ARG A 290 13.94 -15.94 6.30
C ARG A 290 13.22 -15.52 5.04
N CYS A 291 11.90 -15.82 4.97
CA CYS A 291 11.03 -15.35 3.90
C CYS A 291 9.61 -15.16 4.40
N ARG A 292 8.90 -14.24 3.76
CA ARG A 292 7.46 -14.03 3.97
C ARG A 292 6.67 -15.11 3.25
N VAL A 293 5.70 -15.69 3.98
CA VAL A 293 4.80 -16.73 3.46
C VAL A 293 3.35 -16.42 3.79
N GLY A 294 2.43 -17.07 3.07
CA GLY A 294 1.03 -17.14 3.43
C GLY A 294 0.73 -18.44 4.15
N LEU A 295 -0.06 -18.36 5.22
CA LEU A 295 -0.54 -19.50 6.00
C LEU A 295 -2.06 -19.55 5.95
N VAL A 296 -2.62 -20.72 5.69
CA VAL A 296 -4.06 -20.98 5.74
C VAL A 296 -4.36 -21.95 6.87
N PHE A 297 -5.34 -21.60 7.70
CA PHE A 297 -5.85 -22.43 8.79
C PHE A 297 -7.01 -23.32 8.32
N ASP A 298 -7.15 -24.51 8.87
CA ASP A 298 -8.30 -25.39 8.58
C ASP A 298 -9.59 -24.97 9.29
N SER A 299 -9.55 -23.85 10.00
CA SER A 299 -10.66 -23.30 10.78
C SER A 299 -10.85 -21.80 10.55
N ARG A 300 -11.95 -21.25 11.08
CA ARG A 300 -12.20 -19.79 11.09
C ARG A 300 -11.33 -19.04 12.10
N ARG A 301 -10.60 -19.75 12.95
CA ARG A 301 -9.69 -19.14 13.92
C ARG A 301 -8.50 -18.52 13.18
N ALA A 302 -8.13 -17.31 13.58
CA ALA A 302 -6.99 -16.58 13.03
C ALA A 302 -5.96 -16.32 14.12
N ALA A 303 -4.70 -16.39 13.74
CA ALA A 303 -3.58 -15.93 14.53
C ALA A 303 -3.52 -14.40 14.63
N ARG A 304 -2.65 -13.91 15.48
CA ARG A 304 -2.35 -12.48 15.65
C ARG A 304 -0.86 -12.23 15.47
N THR A 305 -0.52 -11.00 15.19
CA THR A 305 0.88 -10.55 15.16
C THR A 305 1.59 -10.98 16.44
N GLY A 306 2.77 -11.57 16.29
CA GLY A 306 3.59 -12.09 17.39
C GLY A 306 3.32 -13.55 17.77
N ASP A 307 2.25 -14.20 17.25
CA ASP A 307 2.06 -15.63 17.47
C ASP A 307 3.17 -16.44 16.77
N HIS A 308 3.74 -17.44 17.47
CA HIS A 308 4.85 -18.24 16.97
C HIS A 308 4.39 -19.30 15.96
N VAL A 309 5.18 -19.44 14.89
CA VAL A 309 5.07 -20.54 13.93
C VAL A 309 6.04 -21.65 14.35
N LEU A 310 5.51 -22.87 14.47
CA LEU A 310 6.22 -24.03 14.98
C LEU A 310 6.42 -25.07 13.86
N LEU A 311 7.60 -25.67 13.86
CA LEU A 311 7.91 -26.87 13.10
C LEU A 311 8.01 -28.03 14.07
N SER A 312 7.30 -29.12 13.80
CA SER A 312 7.40 -30.38 14.55
C SER A 312 8.01 -31.46 13.64
N GLU A 313 9.23 -31.87 13.96
CA GLU A 313 9.93 -32.96 13.24
C GLU A 313 10.49 -33.97 14.22
N ASP A 314 10.25 -35.25 14.01
CA ASP A 314 10.77 -36.38 14.80
C ASP A 314 10.56 -36.22 16.32
N GLY A 315 9.42 -35.63 16.72
CA GLY A 315 9.09 -35.37 18.12
C GLY A 315 9.84 -34.20 18.76
N THR A 316 10.63 -33.48 17.96
CA THR A 316 11.29 -32.22 18.36
C THR A 316 10.50 -31.04 17.83
N GLU A 317 10.28 -30.05 18.70
CA GLU A 317 9.58 -28.82 18.34
C GLU A 317 10.57 -27.65 18.30
N SER A 318 10.44 -26.82 17.30
CA SER A 318 11.21 -25.58 17.18
C SER A 318 10.34 -24.43 16.68
N VAL A 319 10.64 -23.22 17.15
CA VAL A 319 10.05 -21.99 16.59
C VAL A 319 10.77 -21.69 15.28
N CYS A 320 10.05 -21.75 14.17
CA CYS A 320 10.59 -21.49 12.83
C CYS A 320 10.12 -20.16 12.22
N GLY A 321 9.31 -19.39 12.95
CA GLY A 321 8.84 -18.09 12.46
C GLY A 321 7.83 -17.41 13.37
N GLU A 322 7.28 -16.30 12.87
CA GLU A 322 6.34 -15.47 13.60
C GLU A 322 5.27 -14.91 12.64
N ILE A 323 4.03 -14.80 13.12
CA ILE A 323 2.93 -14.16 12.42
C ILE A 323 3.13 -12.65 12.39
N THR A 324 3.06 -12.06 11.21
CA THR A 324 3.11 -10.60 11.02
C THR A 324 1.70 -10.00 10.92
N SER A 325 0.78 -10.68 10.24
CA SER A 325 -0.64 -10.30 10.15
C SER A 325 -1.51 -11.54 10.12
N GLY A 326 -2.67 -11.51 10.76
CA GLY A 326 -3.60 -12.62 10.72
C GLY A 326 -5.04 -12.20 10.97
N SER A 327 -5.95 -12.73 10.17
CA SER A 327 -7.39 -12.47 10.26
C SER A 327 -8.23 -13.62 9.71
N PHE A 328 -9.51 -13.56 9.97
CA PHE A 328 -10.51 -14.33 9.22
C PHE A 328 -10.63 -13.73 7.82
N SER A 329 -10.59 -14.55 6.78
CA SER A 329 -10.85 -14.17 5.38
C SER A 329 -12.32 -14.37 5.08
N PRO A 330 -13.10 -13.30 4.84
CA PRO A 330 -14.49 -13.44 4.43
C PRO A 330 -14.69 -14.16 3.09
N THR A 331 -13.74 -14.00 2.16
CA THR A 331 -13.81 -14.64 0.82
C THR A 331 -13.61 -16.14 0.88
N SER A 332 -12.65 -16.63 1.67
CA SER A 332 -12.35 -18.07 1.77
C SER A 332 -13.02 -18.77 2.95
N GLU A 333 -13.66 -18.01 3.84
CA GLU A 333 -14.26 -18.46 5.12
C GLU A 333 -13.29 -19.20 6.05
N ARG A 334 -12.01 -18.88 5.98
CA ARG A 334 -10.92 -19.49 6.77
C ARG A 334 -10.08 -18.45 7.47
N GLY A 335 -9.33 -18.86 8.49
CA GLY A 335 -8.24 -18.09 9.02
C GLY A 335 -7.10 -18.04 8.00
N ILE A 336 -6.54 -16.85 7.77
CA ILE A 336 -5.34 -16.64 6.97
C ILE A 336 -4.35 -15.79 7.74
N ALA A 337 -3.06 -15.97 7.45
CA ALA A 337 -2.02 -15.13 8.02
C ALA A 337 -0.84 -14.93 7.08
N LEU A 338 -0.21 -13.78 7.16
CA LEU A 338 1.15 -13.58 6.68
C LEU A 338 2.10 -13.85 7.84
N ALA A 339 3.22 -14.49 7.54
CA ALA A 339 4.26 -14.81 8.51
C ALA A 339 5.64 -14.63 7.88
N VAL A 340 6.64 -14.39 8.73
CA VAL A 340 8.05 -14.49 8.35
C VAL A 340 8.59 -15.75 9.00
N VAL A 341 9.00 -16.71 8.17
CA VAL A 341 9.51 -18.02 8.59
C VAL A 341 10.92 -18.26 8.07
N ASP A 342 11.59 -19.25 8.64
CA ASP A 342 12.85 -19.75 8.10
C ASP A 342 12.63 -20.27 6.67
N ARG A 343 13.52 -19.89 5.76
CA ARG A 343 13.34 -20.15 4.32
C ARG A 343 13.19 -21.63 3.97
N VAL A 344 13.81 -22.51 4.77
CA VAL A 344 13.75 -23.96 4.56
C VAL A 344 12.34 -24.53 4.68
N VAL A 345 11.48 -23.92 5.50
CA VAL A 345 10.07 -24.31 5.71
C VAL A 345 9.09 -23.43 4.94
N GLY A 346 9.56 -22.48 4.14
CA GLY A 346 8.73 -21.51 3.42
C GLY A 346 8.11 -22.02 2.10
N ASN A 347 8.21 -23.30 1.77
CA ASN A 347 7.72 -23.84 0.51
C ASN A 347 6.20 -24.06 0.55
N PRO A 348 5.45 -23.70 -0.50
CA PRO A 348 4.02 -23.99 -0.58
C PRO A 348 3.76 -25.51 -0.44
N GLY A 349 2.79 -25.82 0.40
CA GLY A 349 2.44 -27.21 0.76
C GLY A 349 3.03 -27.67 2.09
N GLN A 350 4.03 -26.99 2.65
CA GLN A 350 4.59 -27.31 3.95
C GLN A 350 3.50 -27.18 5.03
N GLU A 351 3.40 -28.20 5.88
CA GLU A 351 2.54 -28.21 7.05
C GLU A 351 3.33 -27.71 8.26
N LEU A 352 2.73 -26.79 9.00
CA LEU A 352 3.30 -26.14 10.20
C LEU A 352 2.19 -26.03 11.24
N GLU A 353 2.53 -25.56 12.43
CA GLU A 353 1.57 -25.22 13.47
C GLU A 353 1.76 -23.77 13.92
N VAL A 354 0.68 -23.13 14.37
CA VAL A 354 0.74 -21.79 14.99
C VAL A 354 0.23 -21.89 16.42
N LEU A 355 0.98 -21.33 17.35
CA LEU A 355 0.62 -21.30 18.76
C LEU A 355 -0.28 -20.08 19.05
N VAL A 356 -1.60 -20.28 19.04
CA VAL A 356 -2.59 -19.23 19.30
C VAL A 356 -3.16 -19.37 20.68
N ARG A 357 -2.82 -18.46 21.59
CA ARG A 357 -3.32 -18.47 22.99
C ARG A 357 -3.12 -19.83 23.69
N GLY A 358 -1.96 -20.44 23.49
CA GLY A 358 -1.63 -21.74 24.07
C GLY A 358 -2.25 -22.96 23.37
N THR A 359 -2.99 -22.76 22.28
CA THR A 359 -3.53 -23.85 21.43
C THR A 359 -2.75 -23.92 20.15
N ARG A 360 -2.31 -25.11 19.75
CA ARG A 360 -1.68 -25.36 18.45
C ARG A 360 -2.75 -25.51 17.40
N LEU A 361 -2.62 -24.73 16.34
CA LEU A 361 -3.51 -24.80 15.20
C LEU A 361 -2.70 -25.23 13.97
N PRO A 362 -3.11 -26.31 13.30
CA PRO A 362 -2.45 -26.72 12.06
C PRO A 362 -2.67 -25.66 10.98
N VAL A 363 -1.62 -25.40 10.22
CA VAL A 363 -1.62 -24.48 9.09
C VAL A 363 -0.84 -25.06 7.93
N LYS A 364 -1.15 -24.57 6.73
CA LYS A 364 -0.45 -24.92 5.51
C LYS A 364 0.13 -23.67 4.85
N VAL A 365 1.39 -23.77 4.44
CA VAL A 365 2.03 -22.74 3.63
C VAL A 365 1.40 -22.71 2.24
N VAL A 366 1.01 -21.52 1.77
CA VAL A 366 0.40 -21.31 0.45
C VAL A 366 1.13 -20.27 -0.35
N SER A 367 0.98 -20.33 -1.67
CA SER A 367 1.45 -19.27 -2.56
C SER A 367 0.63 -18.01 -2.38
N LEU A 368 1.29 -16.86 -2.35
CA LEU A 368 0.66 -15.54 -2.27
C LEU A 368 0.33 -14.99 -3.69
N PRO A 369 -0.71 -14.16 -3.80
CA PRO A 369 -1.68 -13.77 -2.79
C PRO A 369 -2.73 -14.86 -2.52
N PHE A 370 -3.47 -14.75 -1.37
CA PHE A 370 -4.58 -15.65 -1.04
C PHE A 370 -5.77 -15.48 -1.97
N TYR A 371 -6.01 -14.26 -2.40
CA TYR A 371 -7.08 -13.87 -3.33
C TYR A 371 -6.48 -13.29 -4.61
N ARG A 372 -6.99 -13.74 -5.74
CA ARG A 372 -6.74 -13.14 -7.07
C ARG A 372 -8.07 -12.85 -7.73
N ARG A 373 -8.27 -11.62 -8.17
CA ARG A 373 -9.46 -11.28 -8.98
C ARG A 373 -9.46 -12.12 -10.26
N SER A 374 -10.63 -12.65 -10.63
CA SER A 374 -10.83 -13.23 -11.95
C SER A 374 -10.72 -12.12 -13.00
N HIS A 375 -9.89 -12.32 -13.99
CA HIS A 375 -9.88 -11.42 -15.16
C HIS A 375 -11.23 -11.58 -15.85
N GLN A 376 -12.05 -10.54 -15.83
CA GLN A 376 -13.25 -10.44 -16.68
C GLN A 376 -12.85 -9.80 -18.01
#